data_bf66152cb9908e8f8cfcce6926d9d6f5
#
_entry.id   bf66152cb9908e8f8cfcce6926d9d6f5
#
_cell.length_a   1.000
_cell.length_b   1.000
_cell.length_c   1.000
_cell.angle_alpha   90.00
_cell.angle_beta   90.00
_cell.angle_gamma   90.00
#
_symmetry.space_group_name_H-M   'P 1'
#
loop_
_entity.id
_entity.type
_entity.pdbx_description
1 polymer ?
#
loop_
_entity_poly.entity_id
_entity_poly.type
_entity_poly.pdbx_seq_one_letter_code
_entity_poly.pdbx_strand_id
1 'polypeptide(L)'
;TYMHVPTDTDVNLRGEPGDVESFLPEYCIHTFTGHTKGITALRLFPQSGHLLLSASMDTKIKLWDMYHEGHCLRTFLGHSNAVRDITFSNDGRRFLSAGYDEQIKLWDTETGACLAAQSFHGVPVCVRFHPDQQHVFLAGMDDRRIVQFDLNADQITQEYNEHQGAVNTITFVDMNRRFVSTSDDKSLRAWDYDIPVPIKLVADPLMHSMPSVTLHPSHRWLACQTMNNSISVFSAENFKARKKAFRGHTTAGFACQVGFSPDGRFLSSGDSQGDMVFWDWKSGHQLKRLHTHKDVVIAHEWLPHETSKIVTGSWDGLIKLWT
;
A
#
# COMPACT_ATOMS: atom_id res chain seq x y z
N THR A 1 8.10 7.71 -24.46
CA THR A 1 7.54 6.62 -23.63
C THR A 1 6.86 7.24 -22.43
N TYR A 2 5.78 6.66 -21.93
CA TYR A 2 5.03 7.12 -20.75
C TYR A 2 5.80 6.92 -19.43
N MET A 3 6.96 6.25 -19.47
CA MET A 3 7.87 6.11 -18.33
C MET A 3 8.65 7.38 -18.00
N HIS A 4 8.71 8.34 -18.89
CA HIS A 4 9.34 9.62 -18.59
C HIS A 4 8.38 10.52 -17.81
N VAL A 5 8.92 11.12 -16.75
CA VAL A 5 8.15 12.10 -15.96
C VAL A 5 7.75 13.26 -16.90
N PRO A 6 6.45 13.52 -17.06
CA PRO A 6 5.98 14.60 -17.92
C PRO A 6 6.51 15.96 -17.45
N THR A 7 6.73 16.84 -18.42
CA THR A 7 7.22 18.22 -18.19
C THR A 7 6.19 19.28 -18.57
N ASP A 8 5.08 18.86 -19.12
CA ASP A 8 3.96 19.66 -19.58
C ASP A 8 2.81 19.73 -18.55
N THR A 9 3.13 19.44 -17.29
CA THR A 9 2.20 19.52 -16.16
C THR A 9 2.36 20.84 -15.42
N ASP A 10 1.27 21.32 -14.81
CA ASP A 10 1.27 22.54 -13.99
C ASP A 10 2.07 22.41 -12.69
N VAL A 11 2.47 21.19 -12.34
CA VAL A 11 3.16 20.83 -11.10
C VAL A 11 4.56 20.29 -11.40
N ASN A 12 5.52 20.66 -10.57
CA ASN A 12 6.89 20.12 -10.67
C ASN A 12 6.96 18.71 -10.06
N LEU A 13 6.87 17.69 -10.92
CA LEU A 13 6.91 16.27 -10.52
C LEU A 13 8.31 15.73 -10.19
N ARG A 14 9.35 16.60 -10.22
CA ARG A 14 10.74 16.24 -9.93
C ARG A 14 11.25 16.82 -8.61
N GLY A 15 10.38 17.50 -7.85
CA GLY A 15 10.67 17.99 -6.51
C GLY A 15 10.74 16.86 -5.47
N GLU A 16 10.96 17.21 -4.23
CA GLU A 16 10.84 16.26 -3.13
C GLU A 16 9.36 16.11 -2.74
N PRO A 17 8.85 14.87 -2.56
CA PRO A 17 7.51 14.64 -2.05
C PRO A 17 7.30 15.34 -0.69
N GLY A 18 6.20 16.08 -0.57
CA GLY A 18 5.85 16.77 0.68
C GLY A 18 6.39 18.19 0.84
N ASP A 19 7.10 18.73 -0.14
CA ASP A 19 7.52 20.15 -0.15
C ASP A 19 6.33 21.12 -0.24
N VAL A 20 5.18 20.60 -0.67
CA VAL A 20 3.95 21.38 -0.85
C VAL A 20 3.00 21.13 0.32
N GLU A 21 2.43 22.21 0.87
CA GLU A 21 1.41 22.09 1.94
C GLU A 21 0.16 21.37 1.42
N SER A 22 -0.28 20.35 2.15
CA SER A 22 -1.45 19.55 1.79
C SER A 22 -2.75 20.18 2.28
N PHE A 23 -3.82 20.01 1.50
CA PHE A 23 -5.19 20.39 1.82
C PHE A 23 -6.13 19.19 1.64
N LEU A 24 -7.31 19.26 2.22
CA LEU A 24 -8.29 18.18 2.14
C LEU A 24 -9.07 18.25 0.81
N PRO A 25 -9.21 17.13 0.09
CA PRO A 25 -9.94 17.08 -1.18
C PRO A 25 -11.43 17.36 -0.96
N GLU A 26 -12.09 17.94 -1.97
CA GLU A 26 -13.52 18.34 -1.89
C GLU A 26 -14.40 17.68 -2.93
N TYR A 27 -13.93 17.56 -4.17
CA TYR A 27 -14.75 17.05 -5.28
C TYR A 27 -13.97 16.10 -6.20
N CYS A 28 -14.74 15.23 -6.86
CA CYS A 28 -14.19 14.27 -7.82
C CYS A 28 -13.93 14.98 -9.15
N ILE A 29 -12.69 14.89 -9.64
CA ILE A 29 -12.30 15.47 -10.92
C ILE A 29 -12.24 14.45 -12.05
N HIS A 30 -12.00 13.16 -11.73
CA HIS A 30 -11.96 12.11 -12.73
C HIS A 30 -12.39 10.75 -12.15
N THR A 31 -13.00 9.92 -12.99
CA THR A 31 -13.36 8.53 -12.67
C THR A 31 -12.76 7.60 -13.71
N PHE A 32 -11.85 6.75 -13.29
CA PHE A 32 -11.24 5.74 -14.14
C PHE A 32 -12.14 4.51 -14.19
N THR A 33 -12.50 4.09 -15.39
CA THR A 33 -13.35 2.92 -15.64
C THR A 33 -12.59 1.88 -16.44
N GLY A 34 -12.84 0.59 -16.19
CA GLY A 34 -12.22 -0.49 -16.96
C GLY A 34 -11.93 -1.76 -16.19
N HIS A 35 -11.93 -1.73 -14.84
CA HIS A 35 -12.02 -2.94 -14.05
C HIS A 35 -13.48 -3.42 -13.99
N THR A 36 -13.67 -4.74 -13.94
CA THR A 36 -15.00 -5.37 -13.94
C THR A 36 -15.40 -5.91 -12.57
N LYS A 37 -14.47 -5.88 -11.62
CA LYS A 37 -14.68 -6.25 -10.21
C LYS A 37 -13.93 -5.29 -9.30
N GLY A 38 -14.11 -5.46 -8.00
CA GLY A 38 -13.54 -4.61 -6.97
C GLY A 38 -12.02 -4.42 -7.08
N ILE A 39 -11.57 -3.21 -6.78
CA ILE A 39 -10.15 -2.87 -6.65
C ILE A 39 -9.62 -3.50 -5.36
N THR A 40 -8.39 -3.98 -5.38
CA THR A 40 -7.72 -4.58 -4.21
C THR A 40 -6.54 -3.75 -3.72
N ALA A 41 -5.81 -3.12 -4.64
CA ALA A 41 -4.66 -2.27 -4.30
C ALA A 41 -4.45 -1.17 -5.36
N LEU A 42 -3.93 -0.05 -4.89
CA LEU A 42 -3.49 1.08 -5.71
C LEU A 42 -2.04 1.43 -5.32
N ARG A 43 -1.20 1.74 -6.31
CA ARG A 43 0.16 2.25 -6.07
C ARG A 43 0.51 3.32 -7.10
N LEU A 44 0.94 4.48 -6.62
CA LEU A 44 1.48 5.52 -7.48
C LEU A 44 2.92 5.18 -7.90
N PHE A 45 3.29 5.68 -9.07
CA PHE A 45 4.66 5.58 -9.57
C PHE A 45 5.62 6.25 -8.57
N PRO A 46 6.76 5.62 -8.25
CA PRO A 46 7.70 6.13 -7.25
C PRO A 46 8.11 7.58 -7.52
N GLN A 47 8.23 8.36 -6.46
CA GLN A 47 8.60 9.77 -6.43
C GLN A 47 7.64 10.70 -7.17
N SER A 48 7.47 10.55 -8.48
CA SER A 48 6.71 11.50 -9.32
C SER A 48 5.19 11.35 -9.27
N GLY A 49 4.66 10.15 -8.99
CA GLY A 49 3.22 9.91 -8.94
C GLY A 49 2.46 10.08 -10.27
N HIS A 50 3.16 10.21 -11.41
CA HIS A 50 2.53 10.48 -12.70
C HIS A 50 1.78 9.29 -13.29
N LEU A 51 2.08 8.07 -12.84
CA LEU A 51 1.36 6.86 -13.19
C LEU A 51 0.73 6.23 -11.96
N LEU A 52 -0.40 5.56 -12.18
CA LEU A 52 -1.09 4.77 -11.16
C LEU A 52 -1.19 3.33 -11.61
N LEU A 53 -0.79 2.41 -10.75
CA LEU A 53 -1.01 0.99 -10.92
C LEU A 53 -2.19 0.55 -10.06
N SER A 54 -3.12 -0.20 -10.63
CA SER A 54 -4.27 -0.75 -9.94
C SER A 54 -4.36 -2.25 -10.09
N ALA A 55 -4.65 -2.96 -9.01
CA ALA A 55 -4.95 -4.38 -8.98
C ALA A 55 -6.42 -4.60 -8.66
N SER A 56 -6.99 -5.71 -9.18
CA SER A 56 -8.40 -5.99 -9.01
C SER A 56 -8.68 -7.49 -8.85
N MET A 57 -9.87 -7.76 -8.29
CA MET A 57 -10.46 -9.10 -8.23
C MET A 57 -10.83 -9.65 -9.63
N ASP A 58 -10.77 -8.84 -10.69
CA ASP A 58 -10.98 -9.26 -12.07
C ASP A 58 -9.76 -9.95 -12.70
N THR A 59 -8.75 -10.28 -11.90
CA THR A 59 -7.47 -10.92 -12.29
C THR A 59 -6.52 -10.01 -13.05
N LYS A 60 -6.87 -8.77 -13.28
CA LYS A 60 -6.12 -7.81 -14.10
C LYS A 60 -5.41 -6.77 -13.25
N ILE A 61 -4.32 -6.28 -13.81
CA ILE A 61 -3.62 -5.11 -13.31
C ILE A 61 -3.64 -4.07 -14.43
N LYS A 62 -3.87 -2.82 -14.09
CA LYS A 62 -3.92 -1.73 -15.07
C LYS A 62 -3.00 -0.60 -14.67
N LEU A 63 -2.40 0.02 -15.68
CA LEU A 63 -1.57 1.21 -15.56
C LEU A 63 -2.31 2.39 -16.18
N TRP A 64 -2.41 3.49 -15.42
CA TRP A 64 -3.16 4.68 -15.78
C TRP A 64 -2.24 5.90 -15.77
N ASP A 65 -2.49 6.82 -16.69
CA ASP A 65 -1.89 8.15 -16.67
C ASP A 65 -2.69 9.06 -15.71
N MET A 66 -2.00 9.74 -14.79
CA MET A 66 -2.66 10.59 -13.79
C MET A 66 -2.84 12.03 -14.24
N TYR A 67 -2.14 12.46 -15.28
CA TYR A 67 -2.09 13.87 -15.71
C TYR A 67 -2.67 14.12 -17.11
N HIS A 68 -2.69 13.13 -18.02
CA HIS A 68 -3.24 13.26 -19.35
C HIS A 68 -4.53 12.45 -19.48
N GLU A 69 -5.67 13.11 -19.19
CA GLU A 69 -7.04 12.59 -19.39
C GLU A 69 -7.35 11.25 -18.68
N GLY A 70 -6.47 10.75 -17.81
CA GLY A 70 -6.72 9.51 -17.05
C GLY A 70 -6.83 8.24 -17.89
N HIS A 71 -6.15 8.19 -19.03
CA HIS A 71 -6.20 7.03 -19.92
C HIS A 71 -5.58 5.77 -19.32
N CYS A 72 -6.18 4.61 -19.62
CA CYS A 72 -5.56 3.32 -19.35
C CYS A 72 -4.46 3.06 -20.38
N LEU A 73 -3.22 3.18 -19.95
CA LEU A 73 -2.05 2.99 -20.82
C LEU A 73 -1.80 1.51 -21.12
N ARG A 74 -2.06 0.64 -20.14
CA ARG A 74 -1.78 -0.80 -20.26
C ARG A 74 -2.65 -1.64 -19.34
N THR A 75 -2.92 -2.87 -19.79
CA THR A 75 -3.54 -3.92 -18.99
C THR A 75 -2.60 -5.12 -18.98
N PHE A 76 -2.24 -5.59 -17.80
CA PHE A 76 -1.39 -6.77 -17.59
C PHE A 76 -2.30 -7.98 -17.33
N LEU A 77 -2.09 -9.02 -18.13
CA LEU A 77 -2.86 -10.26 -18.09
C LEU A 77 -1.93 -11.42 -17.76
N GLY A 78 -2.30 -12.28 -16.82
CA GLY A 78 -1.48 -13.44 -16.48
C GLY A 78 -1.80 -14.09 -15.15
N HIS A 79 -2.44 -13.39 -14.21
CA HIS A 79 -2.99 -14.04 -13.03
C HIS A 79 -4.27 -14.80 -13.37
N SER A 80 -4.41 -16.02 -12.83
CA SER A 80 -5.60 -16.85 -13.01
C SER A 80 -6.67 -16.62 -11.95
N ASN A 81 -6.32 -15.92 -10.88
CA ASN A 81 -7.22 -15.55 -9.78
C ASN A 81 -7.04 -14.07 -9.40
N ALA A 82 -7.84 -13.57 -8.46
CA ALA A 82 -7.77 -12.19 -8.00
C ALA A 82 -6.34 -11.76 -7.61
N VAL A 83 -5.95 -10.55 -8.00
CA VAL A 83 -4.68 -9.97 -7.58
C VAL A 83 -4.88 -9.33 -6.20
N ARG A 84 -4.01 -9.64 -5.25
CA ARG A 84 -4.14 -9.19 -3.86
C ARG A 84 -3.36 -7.92 -3.56
N ASP A 85 -2.10 -7.86 -3.96
CA ASP A 85 -1.21 -6.72 -3.71
C ASP A 85 -0.26 -6.50 -4.89
N ILE A 86 0.22 -5.27 -5.02
CA ILE A 86 1.15 -4.83 -6.05
C ILE A 86 2.17 -3.88 -5.44
N THR A 87 3.38 -3.84 -5.99
CA THR A 87 4.41 -2.89 -5.57
C THR A 87 5.37 -2.58 -6.71
N PHE A 88 5.68 -1.31 -6.93
CA PHE A 88 6.72 -0.90 -7.86
C PHE A 88 8.13 -1.14 -7.30
N SER A 89 9.10 -1.36 -8.20
CA SER A 89 10.51 -1.12 -7.91
C SER A 89 10.79 0.37 -7.70
N ASN A 90 11.86 0.74 -7.03
CA ASN A 90 12.16 2.16 -6.73
C ASN A 90 12.32 3.03 -7.99
N ASP A 91 12.79 2.43 -9.09
CA ASP A 91 12.92 3.10 -10.39
C ASP A 91 11.63 3.08 -11.23
N GLY A 92 10.59 2.40 -10.74
CA GLY A 92 9.30 2.23 -11.42
C GLY A 92 9.34 1.36 -12.67
N ARG A 93 10.51 0.89 -13.12
CA ARG A 93 10.64 0.11 -14.36
C ARG A 93 10.02 -1.27 -14.27
N ARG A 94 9.96 -1.82 -13.07
CA ARG A 94 9.38 -3.12 -12.78
C ARG A 94 8.38 -3.01 -11.65
N PHE A 95 7.50 -3.97 -11.57
CA PHE A 95 6.64 -4.12 -10.42
C PHE A 95 6.36 -5.60 -10.13
N LEU A 96 6.04 -5.90 -8.89
CA LEU A 96 5.57 -7.21 -8.44
C LEU A 96 4.08 -7.19 -8.24
N SER A 97 3.46 -8.33 -8.50
CA SER A 97 2.06 -8.60 -8.15
C SER A 97 1.93 -9.93 -7.42
N ALA A 98 1.11 -9.95 -6.40
CA ALA A 98 0.77 -11.13 -5.60
C ALA A 98 -0.70 -11.49 -5.83
N GLY A 99 -0.99 -12.74 -6.13
CA GLY A 99 -2.33 -13.22 -6.48
C GLY A 99 -2.81 -14.40 -5.64
N TYR A 100 -4.13 -14.57 -5.59
CA TYR A 100 -4.77 -15.75 -5.01
C TYR A 100 -4.55 -17.05 -5.82
N ASP A 101 -3.82 -16.97 -6.92
CA ASP A 101 -3.31 -18.11 -7.68
C ASP A 101 -1.99 -18.66 -7.12
N GLU A 102 -1.61 -18.23 -5.89
CA GLU A 102 -0.38 -18.62 -5.19
C GLU A 102 0.90 -18.22 -5.94
N GLN A 103 0.80 -17.21 -6.81
CA GLN A 103 1.92 -16.72 -7.61
C GLN A 103 2.27 -15.28 -7.27
N ILE A 104 3.58 -15.01 -7.29
CA ILE A 104 4.13 -13.67 -7.37
C ILE A 104 4.75 -13.51 -8.75
N LYS A 105 4.37 -12.47 -9.48
CA LYS A 105 4.85 -12.19 -10.82
C LYS A 105 5.62 -10.89 -10.86
N LEU A 106 6.74 -10.91 -11.58
CA LEU A 106 7.53 -9.74 -11.91
C LEU A 106 7.19 -9.27 -13.31
N TRP A 107 6.90 -8.01 -13.45
CA TRP A 107 6.50 -7.39 -14.72
C TRP A 107 7.45 -6.26 -15.10
N ASP A 108 7.64 -6.11 -16.39
CA ASP A 108 8.20 -4.90 -16.98
C ASP A 108 7.07 -3.88 -17.16
N THR A 109 7.21 -2.70 -16.57
CA THR A 109 6.15 -1.69 -16.56
C THR A 109 5.91 -1.14 -17.97
N GLU A 110 6.97 -0.93 -18.77
CA GLU A 110 6.87 -0.31 -20.07
C GLU A 110 6.38 -1.28 -21.16
N THR A 111 6.96 -2.47 -21.22
CA THR A 111 6.62 -3.45 -22.26
C THR A 111 5.36 -4.27 -21.91
N GLY A 112 5.05 -4.41 -20.63
CA GLY A 112 3.98 -5.25 -20.13
C GLY A 112 4.31 -6.74 -20.08
N ALA A 113 5.56 -7.10 -20.33
CA ALA A 113 6.01 -8.48 -20.31
C ALA A 113 6.07 -9.00 -18.86
N CYS A 114 5.61 -10.24 -18.67
CA CYS A 114 5.87 -10.99 -17.43
C CYS A 114 7.31 -11.51 -17.50
N LEU A 115 8.20 -10.95 -16.67
CA LEU A 115 9.62 -11.31 -16.65
C LEU A 115 9.90 -12.59 -15.85
N ALA A 116 9.14 -12.80 -14.77
CA ALA A 116 9.23 -13.99 -13.92
C ALA A 116 7.87 -14.28 -13.27
N ALA A 117 7.62 -15.55 -12.98
CA ALA A 117 6.45 -15.99 -12.23
C ALA A 117 6.88 -17.08 -11.26
N GLN A 118 6.78 -16.80 -9.96
CA GLN A 118 7.16 -17.72 -8.90
C GLN A 118 5.90 -18.23 -8.21
N SER A 119 5.83 -19.56 -8.06
CA SER A 119 4.75 -20.22 -7.33
C SER A 119 5.20 -20.56 -5.92
N PHE A 120 4.38 -20.22 -4.95
CA PHE A 120 4.63 -20.50 -3.55
C PHE A 120 3.60 -21.50 -3.01
N HIS A 121 3.95 -22.20 -1.95
CA HIS A 121 2.98 -22.99 -1.19
C HIS A 121 2.25 -22.03 -0.25
N GLY A 122 1.03 -21.61 -0.62
CA GLY A 122 0.22 -20.63 0.08
C GLY A 122 0.04 -19.31 -0.69
N VAL A 123 -0.94 -18.53 -0.24
CA VAL A 123 -1.32 -17.28 -0.89
C VAL A 123 -0.44 -16.12 -0.38
N PRO A 124 0.28 -15.42 -1.27
CA PRO A 124 0.97 -14.19 -0.88
C PRO A 124 -0.06 -13.08 -0.61
N VAL A 125 -0.10 -12.61 0.62
CA VAL A 125 -1.04 -11.57 1.09
C VAL A 125 -0.51 -10.17 0.83
N CYS A 126 0.80 -9.97 0.99
CA CYS A 126 1.47 -8.71 0.68
C CYS A 126 2.85 -8.96 0.08
N VAL A 127 3.32 -8.03 -0.74
CA VAL A 127 4.63 -8.09 -1.38
C VAL A 127 5.29 -6.72 -1.36
N ARG A 128 6.59 -6.68 -1.03
CA ARG A 128 7.39 -5.44 -0.99
C ARG A 128 8.79 -5.68 -1.53
N PHE A 129 9.22 -4.87 -2.49
CA PHE A 129 10.65 -4.80 -2.84
C PHE A 129 11.46 -4.33 -1.65
N HIS A 130 12.68 -4.85 -1.51
CA HIS A 130 13.65 -4.24 -0.63
C HIS A 130 14.05 -2.87 -1.20
N PRO A 131 13.92 -1.77 -0.42
CA PRO A 131 14.11 -0.44 -0.99
C PRO A 131 15.49 -0.19 -1.61
N ASP A 132 16.56 -0.78 -1.06
CA ASP A 132 17.93 -0.60 -1.56
C ASP A 132 18.36 -1.72 -2.53
N GLN A 133 17.86 -2.95 -2.33
CA GLN A 133 18.22 -4.14 -3.11
C GLN A 133 17.06 -4.51 -4.06
N GLN A 134 17.01 -3.89 -5.22
CA GLN A 134 15.91 -4.03 -6.17
C GLN A 134 15.78 -5.41 -6.84
N HIS A 135 16.64 -6.35 -6.50
CA HIS A 135 16.55 -7.77 -6.88
C HIS A 135 15.99 -8.66 -5.78
N VAL A 136 15.71 -8.08 -4.59
CA VAL A 136 15.14 -8.82 -3.46
C VAL A 136 13.77 -8.28 -3.12
N PHE A 137 12.86 -9.19 -2.77
CA PHE A 137 11.56 -8.83 -2.22
C PHE A 137 11.20 -9.68 -1.00
N LEU A 138 10.35 -9.13 -0.17
CA LEU A 138 9.69 -9.83 0.94
C LEU A 138 8.23 -10.07 0.59
N ALA A 139 7.73 -11.26 0.88
CA ALA A 139 6.33 -11.62 0.75
C ALA A 139 5.78 -12.15 2.09
N GLY A 140 4.69 -11.55 2.55
CA GLY A 140 3.93 -12.07 3.69
C GLY A 140 2.89 -13.05 3.18
N MET A 141 2.89 -14.27 3.76
CA MET A 141 2.08 -15.39 3.30
C MET A 141 0.90 -15.66 4.25
N ASP A 142 -0.14 -16.29 3.73
CA ASP A 142 -1.30 -16.77 4.51
C ASP A 142 -0.93 -17.94 5.43
N ASP A 143 0.11 -18.69 5.10
CA ASP A 143 0.65 -19.81 5.88
C ASP A 143 1.57 -19.39 7.04
N ARG A 144 1.55 -18.10 7.44
CA ARG A 144 2.26 -17.49 8.59
C ARG A 144 3.72 -17.12 8.33
N ARG A 145 4.28 -17.48 7.17
CA ARG A 145 5.67 -17.20 6.82
C ARG A 145 5.82 -15.81 6.21
N ILE A 146 7.00 -15.24 6.39
CA ILE A 146 7.51 -14.18 5.53
C ILE A 146 8.65 -14.80 4.74
N VAL A 147 8.59 -14.68 3.43
CA VAL A 147 9.57 -15.23 2.51
C VAL A 147 10.39 -14.10 1.91
N GLN A 148 11.70 -14.21 1.99
CA GLN A 148 12.63 -13.34 1.29
C GLN A 148 13.12 -14.06 0.05
N PHE A 149 12.94 -13.46 -1.11
CA PHE A 149 13.25 -14.06 -2.40
C PHE A 149 14.24 -13.18 -3.18
N ASP A 150 15.28 -13.79 -3.73
CA ASP A 150 16.24 -13.13 -4.61
C ASP A 150 15.92 -13.47 -6.07
N LEU A 151 15.56 -12.45 -6.86
CA LEU A 151 15.23 -12.57 -8.28
C LEU A 151 16.44 -12.92 -9.15
N ASN A 152 17.67 -12.58 -8.73
CA ASN A 152 18.88 -12.91 -9.48
C ASN A 152 19.30 -14.36 -9.25
N ALA A 153 19.16 -14.83 -8.02
CA ALA A 153 19.48 -16.21 -7.66
C ALA A 153 18.31 -17.17 -7.92
N ASP A 154 17.12 -16.63 -8.18
CA ASP A 154 15.86 -17.36 -8.40
C ASP A 154 15.55 -18.36 -7.26
N GLN A 155 15.74 -17.91 -6.02
CA GLN A 155 15.54 -18.75 -4.83
C GLN A 155 15.12 -17.97 -3.60
N ILE A 156 14.52 -18.68 -2.65
CA ILE A 156 14.28 -18.19 -1.29
C ILE A 156 15.63 -18.10 -0.58
N THR A 157 15.97 -16.91 -0.11
CA THR A 157 17.23 -16.66 0.62
C THR A 157 17.03 -16.70 2.13
N GLN A 158 15.83 -16.34 2.62
CA GLN A 158 15.50 -16.37 4.04
C GLN A 158 13.99 -16.57 4.25
N GLU A 159 13.64 -17.22 5.36
CA GLU A 159 12.27 -17.33 5.85
C GLU A 159 12.19 -16.86 7.31
N TYR A 160 11.08 -16.17 7.64
CA TYR A 160 10.78 -15.70 9.00
C TYR A 160 9.47 -16.36 9.43
N ASN A 161 9.54 -17.33 10.36
CA ASN A 161 8.48 -18.29 10.65
C ASN A 161 7.84 -18.14 12.05
N GLU A 162 7.95 -16.97 12.66
CA GLU A 162 7.52 -16.77 14.05
C GLU A 162 6.03 -16.39 14.21
N HIS A 163 5.38 -15.87 13.15
CA HIS A 163 3.95 -15.54 13.21
C HIS A 163 3.07 -16.78 13.35
N GLN A 164 1.93 -16.62 14.02
CA GLN A 164 0.97 -17.68 14.25
C GLN A 164 -0.31 -17.53 13.41
N GLY A 165 -0.40 -16.52 12.57
CA GLY A 165 -1.50 -16.24 11.65
C GLY A 165 -0.98 -15.66 10.34
N ALA A 166 -1.85 -15.47 9.35
CA ALA A 166 -1.51 -14.87 8.07
C ALA A 166 -0.79 -13.53 8.24
N VAL A 167 0.24 -13.29 7.45
CA VAL A 167 1.02 -12.05 7.51
C VAL A 167 0.38 -11.01 6.59
N ASN A 168 -0.18 -9.95 7.18
CA ASN A 168 -0.97 -8.97 6.45
C ASN A 168 -0.13 -7.86 5.81
N THR A 169 0.91 -7.40 6.49
CA THR A 169 1.73 -6.27 6.01
C THR A 169 3.20 -6.48 6.29
N ILE A 170 4.02 -5.86 5.44
CA ILE A 170 5.46 -5.70 5.62
C ILE A 170 5.78 -4.23 5.36
N THR A 171 6.48 -3.56 6.28
CA THR A 171 6.85 -2.15 6.17
C THR A 171 8.30 -1.96 6.61
N PHE A 172 9.15 -1.48 5.70
CA PHE A 172 10.54 -1.17 6.01
C PHE A 172 10.66 0.08 6.89
N VAL A 173 11.57 0.06 7.83
CA VAL A 173 11.85 1.14 8.80
C VAL A 173 13.36 1.26 9.04
N ASP A 174 13.78 2.27 9.80
CA ASP A 174 15.18 2.47 10.21
C ASP A 174 16.15 2.43 9.04
N MET A 175 15.90 3.26 8.03
CA MET A 175 16.72 3.33 6.80
C MET A 175 16.89 1.95 6.14
N ASN A 176 15.81 1.19 6.07
CA ASN A 176 15.71 -0.14 5.43
C ASN A 176 16.49 -1.28 6.10
N ARG A 177 17.15 -1.02 7.25
CA ARG A 177 17.85 -2.05 8.04
C ARG A 177 16.90 -2.98 8.78
N ARG A 178 15.67 -2.52 9.00
CA ARG A 178 14.63 -3.23 9.73
C ARG A 178 13.32 -3.22 8.97
N PHE A 179 12.50 -4.17 9.28
CA PHE A 179 11.12 -4.14 8.83
C PHE A 179 10.15 -4.56 9.94
N VAL A 180 8.93 -4.15 9.80
CA VAL A 180 7.82 -4.50 10.68
C VAL A 180 6.81 -5.34 9.90
N SER A 181 6.34 -6.40 10.51
CA SER A 181 5.24 -7.22 9.99
C SER A 181 4.07 -7.22 10.97
N THR A 182 2.86 -7.28 10.42
CA THR A 182 1.62 -7.48 11.19
C THR A 182 0.89 -8.72 10.68
N SER A 183 0.18 -9.37 11.58
CA SER A 183 -0.46 -10.65 11.30
C SER A 183 -1.84 -10.76 11.93
N ASP A 184 -2.61 -11.73 11.47
CA ASP A 184 -3.89 -12.12 12.04
C ASP A 184 -3.75 -12.75 13.44
N ASP A 185 -2.52 -13.09 13.86
CA ASP A 185 -2.21 -13.45 15.25
C ASP A 185 -2.31 -12.26 16.23
N LYS A 186 -2.75 -11.08 15.74
CA LYS A 186 -2.92 -9.84 16.49
C LYS A 186 -1.61 -9.27 17.02
N SER A 187 -0.49 -9.63 16.44
CA SER A 187 0.83 -9.13 16.84
C SER A 187 1.45 -8.24 15.76
N LEU A 188 2.33 -7.36 16.22
CA LEU A 188 3.29 -6.65 15.41
C LEU A 188 4.68 -7.15 15.80
N ARG A 189 5.47 -7.55 14.80
CA ARG A 189 6.85 -8.00 14.99
C ARG A 189 7.80 -7.10 14.23
N ALA A 190 8.90 -6.77 14.86
CA ALA A 190 9.99 -6.04 14.23
C ALA A 190 11.19 -6.98 14.06
N TRP A 191 11.85 -6.85 12.92
CA TRP A 191 12.92 -7.72 12.48
C TRP A 191 14.13 -6.89 12.04
N ASP A 192 15.33 -7.36 12.33
CA ASP A 192 16.51 -6.93 11.57
C ASP A 192 16.50 -7.69 10.25
N TYR A 193 16.81 -7.00 9.15
CA TYR A 193 16.87 -7.62 7.83
C TYR A 193 17.91 -8.76 7.81
N ASP A 194 17.65 -9.85 7.12
CA ASP A 194 18.41 -11.10 7.06
C ASP A 194 18.51 -11.90 8.38
N ILE A 195 17.85 -11.47 9.46
CA ILE A 195 17.86 -12.18 10.74
C ILE A 195 16.48 -12.75 11.05
N PRO A 196 16.28 -14.10 11.04
CA PRO A 196 14.96 -14.73 11.18
C PRO A 196 14.42 -14.76 12.61
N VAL A 197 14.95 -13.91 13.49
CA VAL A 197 14.49 -13.79 14.88
C VAL A 197 13.95 -12.37 15.10
N PRO A 198 12.72 -12.22 15.61
CA PRO A 198 12.17 -10.89 15.86
C PRO A 198 12.92 -10.18 16.99
N ILE A 199 13.38 -8.96 16.73
CA ILE A 199 14.00 -8.11 17.75
C ILE A 199 12.97 -7.58 18.74
N LYS A 200 11.72 -7.50 18.31
CA LYS A 200 10.60 -7.05 19.14
C LYS A 200 9.31 -7.74 18.77
N LEU A 201 8.60 -8.23 19.76
CA LEU A 201 7.21 -8.65 19.69
C LEU A 201 6.35 -7.62 20.43
N VAL A 202 5.34 -7.11 19.77
CA VAL A 202 4.28 -6.31 20.36
C VAL A 202 2.98 -7.10 20.24
N ALA A 203 2.51 -7.62 21.35
CA ALA A 203 1.26 -8.36 21.45
C ALA A 203 0.61 -8.01 22.79
N ASP A 204 -0.65 -7.64 22.73
CA ASP A 204 -1.48 -7.34 23.90
C ASP A 204 -2.81 -8.07 23.73
N PRO A 205 -3.41 -8.65 24.78
CA PRO A 205 -4.70 -9.32 24.69
C PRO A 205 -5.83 -8.47 24.10
N LEU A 206 -5.70 -7.15 24.17
CA LEU A 206 -6.67 -6.20 23.63
C LEU A 206 -6.34 -5.76 22.20
N MET A 207 -5.22 -6.20 21.63
CA MET A 207 -4.89 -5.91 20.24
C MET A 207 -5.78 -6.69 19.27
N HIS A 208 -5.99 -6.09 18.11
CA HIS A 208 -6.69 -6.68 17.00
C HIS A 208 -5.75 -6.81 15.81
N SER A 209 -6.11 -7.64 14.83
CA SER A 209 -5.38 -7.74 13.57
C SER A 209 -5.25 -6.35 12.91
N MET A 210 -4.09 -6.10 12.32
CA MET A 210 -3.74 -4.83 11.67
C MET A 210 -3.48 -5.07 10.17
N PRO A 211 -4.52 -5.01 9.34
CA PRO A 211 -4.42 -5.36 7.91
C PRO A 211 -3.76 -4.28 7.04
N SER A 212 -3.54 -3.08 7.58
CA SER A 212 -2.85 -2.01 6.86
C SER A 212 -1.94 -1.23 7.81
N VAL A 213 -0.71 -1.01 7.37
CA VAL A 213 0.31 -0.23 8.10
C VAL A 213 0.99 0.72 7.14
N THR A 214 1.14 1.96 7.55
CA THR A 214 1.84 3.00 6.78
C THR A 214 2.82 3.75 7.66
N LEU A 215 4.02 3.98 7.12
CA LEU A 215 5.05 4.79 7.77
C LEU A 215 4.76 6.27 7.52
N HIS A 216 4.80 7.07 8.58
CA HIS A 216 4.67 8.53 8.48
C HIS A 216 5.85 9.12 7.68
N PRO A 217 5.67 10.18 6.86
CA PRO A 217 6.75 10.80 6.09
C PRO A 217 7.98 11.22 6.92
N SER A 218 7.83 11.53 8.21
CA SER A 218 8.97 11.78 9.10
C SER A 218 9.78 10.54 9.49
N HIS A 219 9.40 9.34 9.05
CA HIS A 219 9.99 8.04 9.40
C HIS A 219 10.01 7.70 10.91
N ARG A 220 9.25 8.44 11.74
CA ARG A 220 9.24 8.24 13.22
C ARG A 220 8.06 7.43 13.73
N TRP A 221 6.99 7.32 12.95
CA TRP A 221 5.72 6.76 13.39
C TRP A 221 5.14 5.79 12.37
N LEU A 222 4.51 4.75 12.88
CA LEU A 222 3.70 3.81 12.12
C LEU A 222 2.23 4.03 12.48
N ALA A 223 1.38 4.23 11.49
CA ALA A 223 -0.07 4.19 11.64
C ALA A 223 -0.57 2.83 11.20
N CYS A 224 -1.25 2.14 12.10
CA CYS A 224 -1.73 0.77 11.91
C CYS A 224 -3.25 0.76 11.99
N GLN A 225 -3.91 0.49 10.88
CA GLN A 225 -5.35 0.24 10.84
C GLN A 225 -5.65 -1.04 11.60
N THR A 226 -6.59 -0.99 12.53
CA THR A 226 -6.99 -2.15 13.33
C THR A 226 -8.42 -2.57 13.02
N MET A 227 -8.71 -3.86 13.14
CA MET A 227 -10.05 -4.43 12.86
C MET A 227 -11.14 -4.00 13.87
N ASN A 228 -10.79 -3.23 14.89
CA ASN A 228 -11.74 -2.66 15.86
C ASN A 228 -12.21 -1.24 15.50
N ASN A 229 -12.10 -0.83 14.23
CA ASN A 229 -12.48 0.50 13.73
C ASN A 229 -11.65 1.64 14.36
N SER A 230 -10.37 1.40 14.58
CA SER A 230 -9.44 2.44 15.04
C SER A 230 -8.11 2.34 14.33
N ILE A 231 -7.34 3.44 14.37
CA ILE A 231 -5.96 3.44 13.88
C ILE A 231 -5.06 3.66 15.09
N SER A 232 -4.20 2.69 15.37
CA SER A 232 -3.23 2.71 16.43
C SER A 232 -1.90 3.26 15.93
N VAL A 233 -1.15 3.92 16.80
CA VAL A 233 0.14 4.54 16.45
C VAL A 233 1.26 3.88 17.24
N PHE A 234 2.32 3.51 16.53
CA PHE A 234 3.54 2.95 17.12
C PHE A 234 4.75 3.81 16.73
N SER A 235 5.75 3.83 17.61
CA SER A 235 7.05 4.41 17.24
C SER A 235 7.78 3.48 16.26
N ALA A 236 8.32 4.03 15.18
CA ALA A 236 9.10 3.27 14.23
C ALA A 236 10.51 2.89 14.74
N GLU A 237 10.99 3.57 15.80
CA GLU A 237 12.30 3.34 16.38
C GLU A 237 12.30 2.22 17.44
N ASN A 238 11.35 2.27 18.39
CA ASN A 238 11.30 1.37 19.53
C ASN A 238 10.04 0.50 19.60
N PHE A 239 9.14 0.66 18.62
CA PHE A 239 7.91 -0.11 18.44
C PHE A 239 6.92 -0.05 19.62
N LYS A 240 7.05 0.98 20.44
CA LYS A 240 6.12 1.21 21.55
C LYS A 240 4.82 1.84 21.04
N ALA A 241 3.70 1.30 21.51
CA ALA A 241 2.39 1.87 21.28
C ALA A 241 2.27 3.27 21.91
N ARG A 242 1.64 4.18 21.19
CA ARG A 242 1.22 5.49 21.70
C ARG A 242 -0.20 5.41 22.24
N LYS A 243 -0.51 6.25 23.22
CA LYS A 243 -1.90 6.40 23.73
C LYS A 243 -2.84 7.04 22.69
N LYS A 244 -2.26 7.60 21.62
CA LYS A 244 -3.01 8.25 20.55
C LYS A 244 -3.62 7.18 19.63
N ALA A 245 -4.91 7.26 19.40
CA ALA A 245 -5.64 6.45 18.43
C ALA A 245 -6.64 7.33 17.69
N PHE A 246 -6.84 7.05 16.40
CA PHE A 246 -7.82 7.75 15.56
C PHE A 246 -9.05 6.87 15.42
N ARG A 247 -10.21 7.47 15.53
CA ARG A 247 -11.51 6.79 15.50
C ARG A 247 -12.52 7.59 14.68
N GLY A 248 -13.71 7.01 14.46
CA GLY A 248 -14.79 7.68 13.76
C GLY A 248 -15.07 7.12 12.36
N HIS A 249 -14.32 6.11 11.92
CA HIS A 249 -14.59 5.34 10.71
C HIS A 249 -14.97 3.90 11.08
N THR A 250 -15.59 3.18 10.14
CA THR A 250 -16.01 1.80 10.34
C THR A 250 -15.42 0.93 9.25
N THR A 251 -14.54 0.02 9.60
CA THR A 251 -13.94 -0.91 8.62
C THR A 251 -14.79 -2.15 8.38
N ALA A 252 -15.68 -2.51 9.32
CA ALA A 252 -16.53 -3.69 9.26
C ALA A 252 -15.78 -5.00 8.93
N GLY A 253 -14.51 -5.10 9.30
CA GLY A 253 -13.65 -6.23 8.99
C GLY A 253 -12.91 -6.16 7.65
N PHE A 254 -13.05 -5.07 6.89
CA PHE A 254 -12.29 -4.87 5.66
C PHE A 254 -10.89 -4.31 5.92
N ALA A 255 -9.94 -4.71 5.08
CA ALA A 255 -8.55 -4.26 5.13
C ALA A 255 -8.38 -2.88 4.48
N CYS A 256 -9.12 -1.86 4.97
CA CYS A 256 -9.04 -0.52 4.45
C CYS A 256 -7.62 0.05 4.64
N GLN A 257 -7.04 0.57 3.58
CA GLN A 257 -5.72 1.17 3.63
C GLN A 257 -5.74 2.44 4.48
N VAL A 258 -4.70 2.62 5.28
CA VAL A 258 -4.38 3.87 5.97
C VAL A 258 -3.24 4.57 5.24
N GLY A 259 -3.32 5.89 5.10
CA GLY A 259 -2.32 6.69 4.39
C GLY A 259 -2.09 8.05 5.01
N PHE A 260 -0.97 8.68 4.67
CA PHE A 260 -0.63 10.04 5.05
C PHE A 260 -0.63 10.96 3.84
N SER A 261 -0.97 12.24 4.06
CA SER A 261 -0.65 13.28 3.09
C SER A 261 0.88 13.39 2.93
N PRO A 262 1.38 13.85 1.76
CA PRO A 262 2.82 13.93 1.50
C PRO A 262 3.60 14.75 2.55
N ASP A 263 3.00 15.80 3.09
CA ASP A 263 3.57 16.63 4.15
C ASP A 263 3.45 16.05 5.57
N GLY A 264 2.75 14.88 5.70
CA GLY A 264 2.52 14.22 6.99
C GLY A 264 1.52 14.90 7.91
N ARG A 265 0.81 15.92 7.46
CA ARG A 265 -0.15 16.69 8.27
C ARG A 265 -1.47 15.97 8.48
N PHE A 266 -1.92 15.23 7.47
CA PHE A 266 -3.18 14.50 7.51
C PHE A 266 -2.96 12.99 7.50
N LEU A 267 -3.78 12.31 8.29
CA LEU A 267 -3.97 10.87 8.23
C LEU A 267 -5.31 10.60 7.53
N SER A 268 -5.36 9.61 6.67
CA SER A 268 -6.58 9.24 5.93
C SER A 268 -6.81 7.74 5.96
N SER A 269 -8.07 7.33 5.90
CA SER A 269 -8.49 5.94 5.77
C SER A 269 -9.81 5.85 5.00
N GLY A 270 -9.95 4.81 4.19
CA GLY A 270 -11.24 4.43 3.69
C GLY A 270 -12.10 3.77 4.77
N ASP A 271 -13.39 3.65 4.52
CA ASP A 271 -14.30 2.89 5.37
C ASP A 271 -15.25 1.97 4.58
N SER A 272 -16.02 1.18 5.30
CA SER A 272 -16.95 0.20 4.73
C SER A 272 -18.21 0.81 4.10
N GLN A 273 -18.45 2.09 4.30
CA GLN A 273 -19.63 2.82 3.78
C GLN A 273 -19.34 3.57 2.49
N GLY A 274 -18.13 3.45 1.96
CA GLY A 274 -17.69 4.18 0.77
C GLY A 274 -17.18 5.59 1.07
N ASP A 275 -16.86 5.87 2.32
CA ASP A 275 -16.33 7.16 2.73
C ASP A 275 -14.82 7.15 2.89
N MET A 276 -14.21 8.29 2.61
CA MET A 276 -12.86 8.63 3.05
C MET A 276 -12.95 9.50 4.30
N VAL A 277 -12.19 9.14 5.32
CA VAL A 277 -12.13 9.89 6.58
C VAL A 277 -10.75 10.46 6.76
N PHE A 278 -10.68 11.72 7.19
CA PHE A 278 -9.44 12.46 7.34
C PHE A 278 -9.31 13.00 8.77
N TRP A 279 -8.12 12.90 9.32
CA TRP A 279 -7.78 13.41 10.65
C TRP A 279 -6.55 14.30 10.59
N ASP A 280 -6.52 15.31 11.45
CA ASP A 280 -5.29 16.04 11.73
C ASP A 280 -4.34 15.16 12.53
N TRP A 281 -3.14 14.95 11.99
CA TRP A 281 -2.16 14.08 12.63
C TRP A 281 -1.73 14.59 14.01
N LYS A 282 -1.59 15.90 14.20
CA LYS A 282 -1.07 16.49 15.44
C LYS A 282 -2.11 16.48 16.56
N SER A 283 -3.33 16.90 16.30
CA SER A 283 -4.41 16.95 17.31
C SER A 283 -5.14 15.62 17.48
N GLY A 284 -5.24 14.83 16.41
CA GLY A 284 -6.04 13.58 16.37
C GLY A 284 -7.51 13.80 16.11
N HIS A 285 -7.93 15.07 15.87
CA HIS A 285 -9.32 15.37 15.53
C HIS A 285 -9.67 14.92 14.12
N GLN A 286 -10.87 14.36 13.96
CA GLN A 286 -11.45 14.11 12.65
C GLN A 286 -11.82 15.47 12.05
N LEU A 287 -11.30 15.73 10.83
CA LEU A 287 -11.51 17.00 10.13
C LEU A 287 -12.62 16.89 9.09
N LYS A 288 -12.63 15.78 8.33
CA LYS A 288 -13.55 15.62 7.21
C LYS A 288 -13.94 14.15 7.05
N ARG A 289 -15.17 13.95 6.56
CA ARG A 289 -15.67 12.70 6.00
C ARG A 289 -16.22 13.04 4.62
N LEU A 290 -15.73 12.34 3.60
CA LEU A 290 -16.10 12.57 2.21
C LEU A 290 -16.66 11.28 1.63
N HIS A 291 -17.91 11.30 1.19
CA HIS A 291 -18.51 10.16 0.50
C HIS A 291 -17.93 10.04 -0.91
N THR A 292 -17.19 8.98 -1.16
CA THR A 292 -16.41 8.81 -2.40
C THR A 292 -16.96 7.72 -3.31
N HIS A 293 -17.41 6.61 -2.76
CA HIS A 293 -17.84 5.43 -3.49
C HIS A 293 -19.13 4.84 -2.96
N LYS A 294 -19.73 3.91 -3.72
CA LYS A 294 -20.95 3.20 -3.32
C LYS A 294 -20.68 1.98 -2.44
N ASP A 295 -19.43 1.51 -2.42
CA ASP A 295 -18.97 0.32 -1.69
C ASP A 295 -17.68 0.66 -0.94
N VAL A 296 -17.17 -0.28 -0.17
CA VAL A 296 -15.98 -0.09 0.67
C VAL A 296 -14.82 0.54 -0.10
N VAL A 297 -14.18 1.56 0.49
CA VAL A 297 -12.94 2.15 -0.01
C VAL A 297 -11.77 1.37 0.56
N ILE A 298 -11.20 0.50 -0.26
CA ILE A 298 -10.16 -0.43 0.19
C ILE A 298 -8.75 0.14 0.07
N ALA A 299 -8.51 0.98 -0.92
CA ALA A 299 -7.20 1.54 -1.21
C ALA A 299 -7.29 3.03 -1.56
N HIS A 300 -6.27 3.79 -1.21
CA HIS A 300 -6.11 5.18 -1.62
C HIS A 300 -4.65 5.59 -1.57
N GLU A 301 -4.29 6.56 -2.41
CA GLU A 301 -2.93 7.12 -2.47
C GLU A 301 -3.01 8.65 -2.65
N TRP A 302 -2.20 9.39 -1.92
CA TRP A 302 -2.02 10.82 -2.12
C TRP A 302 -1.02 11.08 -3.22
N LEU A 303 -1.31 12.01 -4.14
CA LEU A 303 -0.34 12.41 -5.15
C LEU A 303 0.80 13.21 -4.50
N PRO A 304 2.06 12.81 -4.70
CA PRO A 304 3.19 13.30 -3.89
C PRO A 304 3.53 14.78 -4.07
N HIS A 305 3.17 15.37 -5.21
CA HIS A 305 3.50 16.76 -5.55
C HIS A 305 2.28 17.68 -5.64
N GLU A 306 1.11 17.16 -5.32
CA GLU A 306 -0.15 17.89 -5.41
C GLU A 306 -0.62 18.33 -4.03
N THR A 307 -1.30 19.49 -3.99
CA THR A 307 -1.75 20.07 -2.73
C THR A 307 -2.94 19.34 -2.10
N SER A 308 -3.85 18.82 -2.92
CA SER A 308 -5.12 18.25 -2.44
C SER A 308 -5.54 16.97 -3.16
N LYS A 309 -4.73 16.47 -4.12
CA LYS A 309 -5.15 15.34 -4.94
C LYS A 309 -4.93 14.01 -4.24
N ILE A 310 -5.98 13.22 -4.21
CA ILE A 310 -5.99 11.84 -3.72
C ILE A 310 -6.71 10.93 -4.72
N VAL A 311 -6.18 9.75 -4.93
CA VAL A 311 -6.84 8.70 -5.70
C VAL A 311 -7.39 7.64 -4.77
N THR A 312 -8.62 7.20 -5.02
CA THR A 312 -9.34 6.20 -4.22
C THR A 312 -9.79 5.04 -5.07
N GLY A 313 -9.74 3.83 -4.53
CA GLY A 313 -10.20 2.61 -5.19
C GLY A 313 -11.14 1.81 -4.28
N SER A 314 -12.23 1.31 -4.86
CA SER A 314 -13.31 0.67 -4.14
C SER A 314 -13.67 -0.70 -4.72
N TRP A 315 -14.40 -1.46 -3.94
CA TRP A 315 -15.00 -2.71 -4.40
C TRP A 315 -16.14 -2.51 -5.40
N ASP A 316 -16.62 -1.27 -5.60
CA ASP A 316 -17.52 -0.93 -6.71
C ASP A 316 -16.84 -1.02 -8.10
N GLY A 317 -15.55 -1.32 -8.16
CA GLY A 317 -14.75 -1.48 -9.38
C GLY A 317 -14.26 -0.17 -9.98
N LEU A 318 -14.54 0.95 -9.33
CA LEU A 318 -14.12 2.28 -9.78
C LEU A 318 -12.89 2.77 -9.04
N ILE A 319 -12.13 3.59 -9.75
CA ILE A 319 -11.05 4.40 -9.21
C ILE A 319 -11.42 5.85 -9.45
N LYS A 320 -11.27 6.71 -8.45
CA LYS A 320 -11.63 8.13 -8.56
C LYS A 320 -10.49 9.02 -8.10
N LEU A 321 -10.28 10.10 -8.83
CA LEU A 321 -9.35 11.17 -8.48
C LEU A 321 -10.12 12.36 -7.90
N TRP A 322 -9.67 12.83 -6.77
CA TRP A 322 -10.26 13.91 -5.97
C TRP A 322 -9.28 15.07 -5.82
N THR A 323 -9.81 16.29 -5.70
CA THR A 323 -9.06 17.50 -5.40
C THR A 323 -9.81 18.38 -4.42
#